data_3de10d8f86682936716559e70d3001d7
#
_entry.id   3de10d8f86682936716559e70d3001d7
#
_cell.length_a   1.000
_cell.length_b   1.000
_cell.length_c   1.000
_cell.angle_alpha   90.00
_cell.angle_beta   90.00
_cell.angle_gamma   90.00
#
_symmetry.space_group_name_H-M   'P 1'
#
loop_
_entity.id
_entity.type
_entity.pdbx_description
1 polymer ?
#
loop_
_entity_poly.entity_id
_entity_poly.type
_entity_poly.pdbx_seq_one_letter_code
_entity_poly.pdbx_strand_id
1 'polypeptide(L)'
;KWTNQTIRERTFKISKKLEINFKMDILKVSKAKARKEGIKMNPRIENLKGKLIVSCQALPDEPLHSSFIMGRMALAAKQGGASGIRANTPEDIKEIKTQVDLPVIGIIKRNYDDCEIYITPTIKEIDELMEAKPEIIALDATISSRPKGQKLDEFFHEIKEKYPDQLLMADCSTIEEALHADELGFDFIGTTMVGYTKQSSNLKIDENDFEILRTILSKVKHPVIAEGNINTPEKLKRVLELGAYCAVVGSAITRPQLITKTFADAIK
;
A
#
# COMPACT_ATOMS: atom_id res chain seq x y z
N LYS A 1 -8.60 -13.00 58.65
CA LYS A 1 -9.34 -11.70 58.64
C LYS A 1 -8.83 -10.88 57.50
N TRP A 2 -9.67 -10.65 56.49
CA TRP A 2 -9.33 -9.81 55.34
C TRP A 2 -9.46 -8.33 55.75
N THR A 3 -8.45 -7.54 55.48
CA THR A 3 -8.52 -6.10 55.72
C THR A 3 -9.36 -5.41 54.68
N ASN A 4 -10.06 -4.33 55.05
CA ASN A 4 -10.89 -3.52 54.14
C ASN A 4 -10.10 -3.02 52.91
N GLN A 5 -8.79 -2.91 53.04
CA GLN A 5 -7.89 -2.51 51.91
C GLN A 5 -7.76 -3.62 50.89
N THR A 6 -7.61 -4.89 51.28
CA THR A 6 -7.49 -6.06 50.38
C THR A 6 -8.79 -6.27 49.60
N ILE A 7 -9.95 -6.00 50.20
CA ILE A 7 -11.25 -6.09 49.53
C ILE A 7 -11.38 -5.01 48.47
N ARG A 8 -11.01 -3.76 48.78
CA ARG A 8 -11.04 -2.63 47.82
C ARG A 8 -10.14 -2.87 46.61
N GLU A 9 -8.91 -3.34 46.83
CA GLU A 9 -7.98 -3.64 45.72
C GLU A 9 -8.47 -4.77 44.81
N ARG A 10 -9.09 -5.81 45.38
CA ARG A 10 -9.70 -6.90 44.59
C ARG A 10 -10.92 -6.39 43.79
N THR A 11 -11.81 -5.61 44.41
CA THR A 11 -12.97 -5.07 43.75
C THR A 11 -12.56 -4.15 42.60
N PHE A 12 -11.53 -3.31 42.79
CA PHE A 12 -10.97 -2.45 41.74
C PHE A 12 -10.37 -3.26 40.55
N LYS A 13 -9.61 -4.33 40.84
CA LYS A 13 -9.06 -5.24 39.81
C LYS A 13 -10.17 -5.96 39.04
N ILE A 14 -11.21 -6.40 39.70
CA ILE A 14 -12.37 -7.07 39.08
C ILE A 14 -13.13 -6.07 38.20
N SER A 15 -13.41 -4.86 38.68
CA SER A 15 -14.09 -3.80 37.91
C SER A 15 -13.32 -3.44 36.63
N LYS A 16 -11.99 -3.25 36.74
CA LYS A 16 -11.13 -2.95 35.60
C LYS A 16 -11.07 -4.08 34.57
N LYS A 17 -11.07 -5.33 35.04
CA LYS A 17 -11.10 -6.52 34.18
C LYS A 17 -12.45 -6.69 33.47
N LEU A 18 -13.56 -6.37 34.13
CA LEU A 18 -14.91 -6.36 33.55
C LEU A 18 -15.06 -5.26 32.50
N GLU A 19 -14.51 -4.08 32.76
CA GLU A 19 -14.54 -2.95 31.81
C GLU A 19 -13.72 -3.24 30.55
N ILE A 20 -12.57 -3.88 30.68
CA ILE A 20 -11.73 -4.35 29.57
C ILE A 20 -12.48 -5.44 28.77
N ASN A 21 -13.07 -6.42 29.45
CA ASN A 21 -13.82 -7.48 28.78
C ASN A 21 -15.06 -6.93 28.05
N PHE A 22 -15.79 -5.99 28.65
CA PHE A 22 -16.95 -5.34 28.04
C PHE A 22 -16.56 -4.52 26.79
N LYS A 23 -15.43 -3.77 26.85
CA LYS A 23 -14.87 -3.08 25.67
C LYS A 23 -14.44 -4.07 24.58
N MET A 24 -13.84 -5.20 24.96
CA MET A 24 -13.45 -6.25 24.02
C MET A 24 -14.67 -6.94 23.37
N ASP A 25 -15.76 -7.12 24.10
CA ASP A 25 -16.99 -7.72 23.57
C ASP A 25 -17.76 -6.75 22.66
N ILE A 26 -17.79 -5.45 22.98
CA ILE A 26 -18.31 -4.41 22.07
C ILE A 26 -17.48 -4.38 20.78
N LEU A 27 -16.15 -4.44 20.87
CA LEU A 27 -15.25 -4.52 19.70
C LEU A 27 -15.49 -5.79 18.87
N LYS A 28 -15.72 -6.94 19.51
CA LYS A 28 -16.06 -8.21 18.83
C LYS A 28 -17.41 -8.14 18.14
N VAL A 29 -18.42 -7.53 18.76
CA VAL A 29 -19.76 -7.36 18.18
C VAL A 29 -19.73 -6.37 17.02
N SER A 30 -18.99 -5.26 17.15
CA SER A 30 -18.82 -4.30 16.04
C SER A 30 -18.03 -4.92 14.87
N LYS A 31 -16.97 -5.70 15.16
CA LYS A 31 -16.21 -6.46 14.16
C LYS A 31 -17.04 -7.58 13.51
N ALA A 32 -17.94 -8.24 14.26
CA ALA A 32 -18.86 -9.24 13.72
C ALA A 32 -19.96 -8.62 12.86
N LYS A 33 -20.41 -7.41 13.18
CA LYS A 33 -21.37 -6.64 12.40
C LYS A 33 -20.75 -6.11 11.10
N ALA A 34 -19.51 -5.60 11.17
CA ALA A 34 -18.72 -5.21 9.99
C ALA A 34 -18.38 -6.41 9.07
N ARG A 35 -18.26 -7.64 9.63
CA ARG A 35 -18.10 -8.87 8.84
C ARG A 35 -19.36 -9.35 8.16
N LYS A 36 -20.56 -9.00 8.66
CA LYS A 36 -21.86 -9.35 8.04
C LYS A 36 -22.32 -8.33 7.00
N GLU A 37 -21.95 -7.09 7.17
CA GLU A 37 -22.07 -6.06 6.14
C GLU A 37 -20.75 -6.12 5.33
N GLY A 38 -20.64 -7.11 4.44
CA GLY A 38 -19.49 -7.21 3.52
C GLY A 38 -19.31 -5.85 2.86
N ILE A 39 -18.18 -5.19 3.09
CA ILE A 39 -17.79 -3.99 2.36
C ILE A 39 -17.90 -4.41 0.90
N LYS A 40 -18.95 -3.93 0.20
CA LYS A 40 -19.06 -4.12 -1.24
C LYS A 40 -17.92 -3.31 -1.86
N MET A 41 -16.76 -3.96 -2.03
CA MET A 41 -15.70 -3.37 -2.80
C MET A 41 -16.24 -3.00 -4.18
N ASN A 42 -15.83 -1.83 -4.65
CA ASN A 42 -16.17 -1.42 -6.01
C ASN A 42 -15.80 -2.57 -6.98
N PRO A 43 -16.72 -3.03 -7.84
CA PRO A 43 -16.46 -4.13 -8.77
C PRO A 43 -15.18 -3.98 -9.59
N ARG A 44 -14.77 -2.74 -9.87
CA ARG A 44 -13.51 -2.44 -10.59
C ARG A 44 -12.29 -2.85 -9.77
N ILE A 45 -12.36 -2.75 -8.45
CA ILE A 45 -11.29 -3.16 -7.54
C ILE A 45 -11.30 -4.68 -7.34
N GLU A 46 -12.48 -5.29 -7.24
CA GLU A 46 -12.61 -6.76 -7.18
C GLU A 46 -11.99 -7.43 -8.41
N ASN A 47 -12.09 -6.81 -9.57
CA ASN A 47 -11.49 -7.30 -10.82
C ASN A 47 -9.96 -7.29 -10.83
N LEU A 48 -9.29 -6.64 -9.85
CA LEU A 48 -7.83 -6.69 -9.71
C LEU A 48 -7.34 -8.01 -9.09
N LYS A 49 -8.21 -8.79 -8.45
CA LYS A 49 -7.82 -10.02 -7.78
C LYS A 49 -7.16 -11.01 -8.76
N GLY A 50 -5.94 -11.44 -8.43
CA GLY A 50 -5.15 -12.36 -9.26
C GLY A 50 -4.62 -11.73 -10.56
N LYS A 51 -4.55 -10.38 -10.64
CA LYS A 51 -4.20 -9.65 -11.86
C LYS A 51 -2.91 -8.85 -11.71
N LEU A 52 -2.42 -8.42 -12.89
CA LEU A 52 -1.27 -7.54 -13.03
C LEU A 52 -1.70 -6.09 -13.04
N ILE A 53 -1.04 -5.29 -12.22
CA ILE A 53 -1.04 -3.82 -12.25
C ILE A 53 0.31 -3.38 -12.82
N VAL A 54 0.32 -2.46 -13.76
CA VAL A 54 1.56 -1.91 -14.31
C VAL A 54 1.82 -0.52 -13.73
N SER A 55 3.03 -0.32 -13.20
CA SER A 55 3.46 0.97 -12.67
C SER A 55 3.99 1.85 -13.80
N CYS A 56 3.18 2.82 -14.23
CA CYS A 56 3.52 3.81 -15.24
C CYS A 56 3.94 5.10 -14.56
N GLN A 57 5.23 5.24 -14.29
CA GLN A 57 5.83 6.37 -13.60
C GLN A 57 7.19 6.72 -14.23
N ALA A 58 7.44 8.02 -14.41
CA ALA A 58 8.75 8.53 -14.75
C ALA A 58 9.05 9.78 -13.93
N LEU A 59 10.24 9.84 -13.32
CA LEU A 59 10.69 11.00 -12.57
C LEU A 59 11.20 12.10 -13.50
N PRO A 60 11.32 13.36 -13.05
CA PRO A 60 11.72 14.49 -13.88
C PRO A 60 13.06 14.32 -14.61
N ASP A 61 13.97 13.51 -14.07
CA ASP A 61 15.28 13.19 -14.65
C ASP A 61 15.26 11.95 -15.57
N GLU A 62 14.12 11.26 -15.68
CA GLU A 62 13.99 10.06 -16.53
C GLU A 62 13.58 10.43 -17.97
N PRO A 63 14.07 9.70 -18.99
CA PRO A 63 13.87 10.06 -20.40
C PRO A 63 12.42 10.04 -20.88
N LEU A 64 11.54 9.30 -20.19
CA LEU A 64 10.12 9.19 -20.52
C LEU A 64 9.23 10.09 -19.65
N HIS A 65 9.79 11.07 -18.95
CA HIS A 65 9.03 11.99 -18.11
C HIS A 65 8.09 12.87 -18.96
N SER A 66 6.83 12.49 -19.03
CA SER A 66 5.75 13.21 -19.68
C SER A 66 4.42 12.52 -19.41
N SER A 67 3.39 13.28 -19.04
CA SER A 67 2.06 12.72 -18.81
C SER A 67 1.48 12.08 -20.09
N PHE A 68 1.71 12.69 -21.25
CA PHE A 68 1.35 12.07 -22.53
C PHE A 68 2.00 10.70 -22.72
N ILE A 69 3.31 10.57 -22.41
CA ILE A 69 4.02 9.28 -22.50
C ILE A 69 3.46 8.29 -21.49
N MET A 70 3.17 8.71 -20.26
CA MET A 70 2.57 7.82 -19.24
C MET A 70 1.17 7.34 -19.67
N GLY A 71 0.36 8.18 -20.30
CA GLY A 71 -0.91 7.78 -20.91
C GLY A 71 -0.73 6.72 -22.00
N ARG A 72 0.23 6.90 -22.92
CA ARG A 72 0.54 5.92 -23.97
C ARG A 72 1.09 4.61 -23.40
N MET A 73 1.92 4.70 -22.36
CA MET A 73 2.44 3.53 -21.62
C MET A 73 1.32 2.74 -20.97
N ALA A 74 0.35 3.41 -20.34
CA ALA A 74 -0.82 2.77 -19.75
C ALA A 74 -1.70 2.08 -20.80
N LEU A 75 -1.87 2.70 -21.98
CA LEU A 75 -2.58 2.08 -23.10
C LEU A 75 -1.87 0.81 -23.58
N ALA A 76 -0.56 0.86 -23.75
CA ALA A 76 0.24 -0.31 -24.13
C ALA A 76 0.16 -1.42 -23.06
N ALA A 77 0.24 -1.06 -21.78
CA ALA A 77 0.07 -1.98 -20.68
C ALA A 77 -1.30 -2.68 -20.70
N LYS A 78 -2.39 -1.92 -20.93
CA LYS A 78 -3.75 -2.46 -21.09
C LYS A 78 -3.83 -3.45 -22.26
N GLN A 79 -3.26 -3.12 -23.41
CA GLN A 79 -3.20 -4.00 -24.58
C GLN A 79 -2.40 -5.27 -24.27
N GLY A 80 -1.38 -5.19 -23.42
CA GLY A 80 -0.61 -6.33 -22.91
C GLY A 80 -1.31 -7.15 -21.83
N GLY A 81 -2.51 -6.74 -21.36
CA GLY A 81 -3.30 -7.50 -20.38
C GLY A 81 -3.23 -7.00 -18.96
N ALA A 82 -2.67 -5.80 -18.71
CA ALA A 82 -2.76 -5.16 -17.39
C ALA A 82 -4.23 -4.87 -17.04
N SER A 83 -4.57 -5.07 -15.76
CA SER A 83 -5.92 -4.85 -15.22
C SER A 83 -6.03 -3.62 -14.33
N GLY A 84 -4.90 -2.96 -14.03
CA GLY A 84 -4.81 -1.72 -13.29
C GLY A 84 -3.50 -0.99 -13.58
N ILE A 85 -3.45 0.26 -13.20
CA ILE A 85 -2.27 1.13 -13.36
C ILE A 85 -1.88 1.71 -11.99
N ARG A 86 -0.58 1.80 -11.69
CA ARG A 86 -0.06 2.63 -10.61
C ARG A 86 0.63 3.84 -11.25
N ALA A 87 0.26 5.05 -10.83
CA ALA A 87 0.71 6.28 -11.47
C ALA A 87 1.13 7.33 -10.43
N ASN A 88 2.08 8.17 -10.83
CA ASN A 88 2.55 9.31 -10.05
C ASN A 88 1.96 10.59 -10.63
N THR A 89 1.63 11.57 -9.77
CA THR A 89 1.05 12.89 -10.05
C THR A 89 -0.40 12.90 -10.57
N PRO A 90 -1.16 13.96 -10.22
CA PRO A 90 -2.51 14.15 -10.74
C PRO A 90 -2.56 14.29 -12.27
N GLU A 91 -1.54 14.90 -12.87
CA GLU A 91 -1.43 15.14 -14.32
C GLU A 91 -1.32 13.82 -15.07
N ASP A 92 -0.42 12.92 -14.60
CA ASP A 92 -0.27 11.58 -15.19
C ASP A 92 -1.55 10.78 -15.05
N ILE A 93 -2.19 10.82 -13.86
CA ILE A 93 -3.43 10.08 -13.60
C ILE A 93 -4.56 10.57 -14.52
N LYS A 94 -4.72 11.90 -14.67
CA LYS A 94 -5.74 12.49 -15.55
C LYS A 94 -5.51 12.04 -17.00
N GLU A 95 -4.27 12.12 -17.49
CA GLU A 95 -3.92 11.68 -18.85
C GLU A 95 -4.15 10.17 -19.04
N ILE A 96 -3.70 9.33 -18.12
CA ILE A 96 -3.92 7.88 -18.14
C ILE A 96 -5.41 7.56 -18.25
N LYS A 97 -6.26 8.24 -17.48
CA LYS A 97 -7.72 8.04 -17.49
C LYS A 97 -8.37 8.46 -18.81
N THR A 98 -7.73 9.30 -19.62
CA THR A 98 -8.21 9.58 -21.00
C THR A 98 -7.92 8.42 -21.95
N GLN A 99 -6.89 7.62 -21.69
CA GLN A 99 -6.41 6.55 -22.56
C GLN A 99 -6.98 5.17 -22.20
N VAL A 100 -7.24 4.93 -20.93
CA VAL A 100 -7.66 3.61 -20.44
C VAL A 100 -8.77 3.71 -19.40
N ASP A 101 -9.69 2.76 -19.41
CA ASP A 101 -10.69 2.55 -18.37
C ASP A 101 -10.25 1.43 -17.42
N LEU A 102 -9.16 1.68 -16.69
CA LEU A 102 -8.61 0.78 -15.67
C LEU A 102 -8.56 1.50 -14.32
N PRO A 103 -8.72 0.78 -13.19
CA PRO A 103 -8.51 1.38 -11.88
C PRO A 103 -7.05 1.84 -11.73
N VAL A 104 -6.88 2.97 -11.05
CA VAL A 104 -5.57 3.60 -10.84
C VAL A 104 -5.25 3.63 -9.34
N ILE A 105 -4.05 3.17 -8.98
CA ILE A 105 -3.39 3.45 -7.72
C ILE A 105 -2.58 4.73 -7.91
N GLY A 106 -3.02 5.81 -7.27
CA GLY A 106 -2.36 7.12 -7.37
C GLY A 106 -1.38 7.36 -6.23
N ILE A 107 -0.25 7.98 -6.55
CA ILE A 107 0.72 8.50 -5.60
C ILE A 107 1.19 9.89 -6.04
N ILE A 108 1.81 10.61 -5.13
CA ILE A 108 2.68 11.75 -5.46
C ILE A 108 4.01 11.54 -4.78
N LYS A 109 5.08 11.51 -5.60
CA LYS A 109 6.44 11.53 -5.08
C LYS A 109 6.90 12.97 -4.92
N ARG A 110 7.14 13.36 -3.67
CA ARG A 110 7.62 14.70 -3.31
C ARG A 110 8.60 14.60 -2.16
N ASN A 111 9.76 15.20 -2.34
CA ASN A 111 10.77 15.28 -1.29
C ASN A 111 10.50 16.49 -0.38
N TYR A 112 10.80 16.30 0.91
CA TYR A 112 10.79 17.32 1.95
C TYR A 112 12.13 17.29 2.65
N ASP A 113 12.68 18.45 2.99
CA ASP A 113 14.04 18.56 3.55
C ASP A 113 14.19 17.94 4.94
N ASP A 114 13.08 17.81 5.67
CA ASP A 114 13.03 17.37 7.05
C ASP A 114 12.63 15.88 7.23
N CYS A 115 12.48 15.13 6.13
CA CYS A 115 12.07 13.72 6.23
C CYS A 115 12.59 12.83 5.08
N GLU A 116 12.55 11.52 5.31
CA GLU A 116 12.94 10.51 4.30
C GLU A 116 11.74 9.98 3.49
N ILE A 117 10.53 10.21 3.97
CA ILE A 117 9.30 9.80 3.29
C ILE A 117 9.07 10.69 2.07
N TYR A 118 8.86 10.06 0.91
CA TYR A 118 8.62 10.77 -0.34
C TYR A 118 7.37 10.29 -1.10
N ILE A 119 6.75 9.17 -0.71
CA ILE A 119 5.52 8.67 -1.34
C ILE A 119 4.31 9.21 -0.59
N THR A 120 3.60 10.15 -1.20
CA THR A 120 2.38 10.78 -0.69
C THR A 120 2.54 11.20 0.79
N PRO A 121 3.50 12.12 1.09
CA PRO A 121 3.97 12.34 2.46
C PRO A 121 2.99 13.05 3.37
N THR A 122 2.12 13.91 2.85
CA THR A 122 1.25 14.81 3.64
C THR A 122 -0.18 14.87 3.09
N ILE A 123 -1.07 15.52 3.84
CA ILE A 123 -2.45 15.77 3.41
C ILE A 123 -2.52 16.62 2.13
N LYS A 124 -1.49 17.43 1.83
CA LYS A 124 -1.40 18.19 0.60
C LYS A 124 -1.39 17.28 -0.62
N GLU A 125 -0.57 16.22 -0.62
CA GLU A 125 -0.51 15.25 -1.71
C GLU A 125 -1.81 14.46 -1.84
N ILE A 126 -2.47 14.16 -0.72
CA ILE A 126 -3.81 13.54 -0.74
C ILE A 126 -4.81 14.47 -1.44
N ASP A 127 -4.85 15.75 -1.08
CA ASP A 127 -5.76 16.74 -1.67
C ASP A 127 -5.55 16.87 -3.18
N GLU A 128 -4.29 16.95 -3.60
CA GLU A 128 -3.93 17.03 -5.03
C GLU A 128 -4.37 15.74 -5.78
N LEU A 129 -4.17 14.55 -5.18
CA LEU A 129 -4.60 13.28 -5.77
C LEU A 129 -6.13 13.19 -5.90
N MET A 130 -6.87 13.71 -4.93
CA MET A 130 -8.34 13.69 -4.95
C MET A 130 -8.91 14.48 -6.14
N GLU A 131 -8.18 15.46 -6.70
CA GLU A 131 -8.58 16.14 -7.95
C GLU A 131 -8.58 15.20 -9.15
N ALA A 132 -7.65 14.21 -9.18
CA ALA A 132 -7.56 13.22 -10.25
C ALA A 132 -8.41 11.97 -9.99
N LYS A 133 -8.95 11.84 -8.77
CA LYS A 133 -9.86 10.76 -8.33
C LYS A 133 -9.33 9.36 -8.64
N PRO A 134 -8.12 8.99 -8.18
CA PRO A 134 -7.68 7.60 -8.29
C PRO A 134 -8.58 6.69 -7.47
N GLU A 135 -8.73 5.44 -7.88
CA GLU A 135 -9.54 4.46 -7.14
C GLU A 135 -8.89 4.08 -5.81
N ILE A 136 -7.56 4.06 -5.75
CA ILE A 136 -6.77 3.80 -4.55
C ILE A 136 -5.70 4.89 -4.44
N ILE A 137 -5.44 5.39 -3.25
CA ILE A 137 -4.27 6.22 -2.96
C ILE A 137 -3.28 5.38 -2.15
N ALA A 138 -2.04 5.26 -2.64
CA ALA A 138 -0.96 4.66 -1.88
C ALA A 138 -0.12 5.73 -1.20
N LEU A 139 0.34 5.41 0.01
CA LEU A 139 1.19 6.29 0.80
C LEU A 139 2.23 5.47 1.58
N ASP A 140 3.36 6.08 1.84
CA ASP A 140 4.40 5.47 2.68
C ASP A 140 3.85 5.21 4.08
N ALA A 141 3.88 3.95 4.51
CA ALA A 141 3.43 3.50 5.83
C ALA A 141 4.58 2.93 6.67
N THR A 142 5.81 3.34 6.36
CA THR A 142 7.00 2.95 7.12
C THR A 142 7.09 3.70 8.45
N ILE A 143 7.98 3.22 9.33
CA ILE A 143 8.26 3.88 10.62
C ILE A 143 9.06 5.18 10.48
N SER A 144 9.48 5.55 9.27
CA SER A 144 10.21 6.79 9.02
C SER A 144 9.37 8.02 9.36
N SER A 145 10.03 9.09 9.80
CA SER A 145 9.35 10.32 10.16
C SER A 145 8.77 11.02 8.94
N ARG A 146 7.51 11.46 9.05
CA ARG A 146 6.86 12.35 8.08
C ARG A 146 7.27 13.79 8.27
N PRO A 147 7.02 14.67 7.26
CA PRO A 147 7.22 16.10 7.43
C PRO A 147 6.58 16.62 8.72
N LYS A 148 7.26 17.52 9.39
CA LYS A 148 6.84 18.09 10.68
C LYS A 148 6.65 17.08 11.82
N GLY A 149 7.21 15.86 11.68
CA GLY A 149 7.14 14.82 12.70
C GLY A 149 5.74 14.18 12.87
N GLN A 150 4.82 14.34 11.90
CA GLN A 150 3.50 13.73 11.94
C GLN A 150 3.61 12.20 11.96
N LYS A 151 2.88 11.53 12.84
CA LYS A 151 2.84 10.06 12.92
C LYS A 151 1.88 9.48 11.88
N LEU A 152 2.12 8.23 11.48
CA LEU A 152 1.26 7.52 10.52
C LEU A 152 -0.20 7.47 11.00
N ASP A 153 -0.43 7.18 12.29
CA ASP A 153 -1.76 7.09 12.88
C ASP A 153 -2.54 8.39 12.74
N GLU A 154 -1.90 9.51 13.07
CA GLU A 154 -2.49 10.86 12.97
C GLU A 154 -2.82 11.17 11.51
N PHE A 155 -1.90 10.88 10.60
CA PHE A 155 -2.08 11.11 9.17
C PHE A 155 -3.20 10.23 8.59
N PHE A 156 -3.25 8.96 8.95
CA PHE A 156 -4.33 8.05 8.52
C PHE A 156 -5.70 8.55 8.97
N HIS A 157 -5.83 8.96 10.25
CA HIS A 157 -7.09 9.49 10.77
C HIS A 157 -7.49 10.80 10.09
N GLU A 158 -6.54 11.71 9.85
CA GLU A 158 -6.78 12.96 9.12
C GLU A 158 -7.32 12.69 7.71
N ILE A 159 -6.74 11.71 6.98
CA ILE A 159 -7.22 11.33 5.66
C ILE A 159 -8.63 10.76 5.75
N LYS A 160 -8.89 9.82 6.67
CA LYS A 160 -10.21 9.17 6.78
C LYS A 160 -11.29 10.11 7.30
N GLU A 161 -10.96 11.11 8.09
CA GLU A 161 -11.88 12.17 8.49
C GLU A 161 -12.30 13.03 7.28
N LYS A 162 -11.33 13.40 6.43
CA LYS A 162 -11.57 14.27 5.26
C LYS A 162 -12.14 13.50 4.07
N TYR A 163 -11.70 12.27 3.85
CA TYR A 163 -12.05 11.42 2.71
C TYR A 163 -12.41 10.00 3.16
N PRO A 164 -13.55 9.79 3.84
CA PRO A 164 -13.90 8.53 4.48
C PRO A 164 -14.00 7.34 3.51
N ASP A 165 -14.44 7.58 2.28
CA ASP A 165 -14.67 6.53 1.27
C ASP A 165 -13.44 6.25 0.38
N GLN A 166 -12.35 7.04 0.52
CA GLN A 166 -11.15 6.84 -0.27
C GLN A 166 -10.42 5.58 0.18
N LEU A 167 -10.17 4.65 -0.76
CA LEU A 167 -9.39 3.46 -0.50
C LEU A 167 -7.90 3.80 -0.37
N LEU A 168 -7.27 3.27 0.68
CA LEU A 168 -5.88 3.54 1.01
C LEU A 168 -5.04 2.25 0.94
N MET A 169 -3.86 2.36 0.34
CA MET A 169 -2.83 1.31 0.31
C MET A 169 -1.63 1.77 1.13
N ALA A 170 -1.18 0.93 2.04
CA ALA A 170 0.00 1.14 2.85
C ALA A 170 1.24 0.61 2.15
N ASP A 171 2.19 1.45 1.77
CA ASP A 171 3.49 1.03 1.25
C ASP A 171 4.43 0.71 2.42
N CYS A 172 4.62 -0.57 2.72
CA CYS A 172 5.39 -1.08 3.86
C CYS A 172 6.75 -1.67 3.44
N SER A 173 7.71 -1.64 4.37
CA SER A 173 9.03 -2.20 4.20
C SER A 173 9.34 -3.38 5.12
N THR A 174 8.59 -3.53 6.22
CA THR A 174 8.77 -4.61 7.20
C THR A 174 7.45 -5.29 7.56
N ILE A 175 7.54 -6.43 8.24
CA ILE A 175 6.36 -7.16 8.74
C ILE A 175 5.63 -6.35 9.80
N GLU A 176 6.36 -5.67 10.67
CA GLU A 176 5.82 -4.85 11.76
C GLU A 176 5.01 -3.67 11.21
N GLU A 177 5.52 -3.00 10.17
CA GLU A 177 4.81 -1.92 9.48
C GLU A 177 3.53 -2.42 8.81
N ALA A 178 3.59 -3.59 8.16
CA ALA A 178 2.42 -4.22 7.54
C ALA A 178 1.33 -4.57 8.58
N LEU A 179 1.72 -5.09 9.75
CA LEU A 179 0.81 -5.38 10.85
C LEU A 179 0.18 -4.10 11.42
N HIS A 180 0.98 -3.06 11.61
CA HIS A 180 0.51 -1.78 12.10
C HIS A 180 -0.50 -1.14 11.13
N ALA A 181 -0.20 -1.15 9.82
CA ALA A 181 -1.12 -0.66 8.79
C ALA A 181 -2.44 -1.49 8.75
N ASP A 182 -2.36 -2.82 8.90
CA ASP A 182 -3.53 -3.70 9.00
C ASP A 182 -4.41 -3.36 10.21
N GLU A 183 -3.77 -3.05 11.37
CA GLU A 183 -4.47 -2.67 12.61
C GLU A 183 -5.12 -1.28 12.50
N LEU A 184 -4.48 -0.33 11.82
CA LEU A 184 -5.04 1.00 11.54
C LEU A 184 -6.27 0.93 10.63
N GLY A 185 -6.35 -0.08 9.75
CA GLY A 185 -7.48 -0.29 8.86
C GLY A 185 -7.24 0.23 7.44
N PHE A 186 -6.01 0.21 6.96
CA PHE A 186 -5.74 0.38 5.52
C PHE A 186 -6.46 -0.67 4.71
N ASP A 187 -7.01 -0.28 3.55
CA ASP A 187 -7.77 -1.18 2.69
C ASP A 187 -6.87 -2.20 1.98
N PHE A 188 -5.61 -1.86 1.74
CA PHE A 188 -4.59 -2.71 1.12
C PHE A 188 -3.24 -2.55 1.81
N ILE A 189 -2.50 -3.66 1.92
CA ILE A 189 -1.14 -3.71 2.42
C ILE A 189 -0.19 -3.98 1.26
N GLY A 190 0.78 -3.10 1.02
CA GLY A 190 1.77 -3.20 -0.05
C GLY A 190 3.15 -3.56 0.47
N THR A 191 3.91 -4.34 -0.29
CA THR A 191 5.32 -4.68 0.00
C THR A 191 6.31 -3.76 -0.72
N THR A 192 5.82 -2.61 -1.19
CA THR A 192 6.50 -1.67 -2.09
C THR A 192 7.88 -1.24 -1.60
N MET A 193 8.02 -1.04 -0.29
CA MET A 193 9.23 -0.47 0.31
C MET A 193 10.22 -1.51 0.82
N VAL A 194 9.96 -2.82 0.65
CA VAL A 194 10.88 -3.89 1.05
C VAL A 194 12.22 -3.75 0.31
N GLY A 195 13.30 -3.59 1.07
CA GLY A 195 14.65 -3.37 0.55
C GLY A 195 14.99 -1.91 0.19
N TYR A 196 14.05 -0.97 0.33
CA TYR A 196 14.23 0.44 -0.04
C TYR A 196 14.36 1.39 1.15
N THR A 197 14.24 0.91 2.38
CA THR A 197 14.37 1.72 3.60
C THR A 197 15.59 1.28 4.41
N LYS A 198 16.04 2.11 5.34
CA LYS A 198 17.18 1.78 6.22
C LYS A 198 16.92 0.49 7.01
N GLN A 199 15.69 0.34 7.54
CA GLN A 199 15.29 -0.82 8.34
C GLN A 199 15.11 -2.09 7.51
N SER A 200 14.95 -2.00 6.19
CA SER A 200 14.76 -3.13 5.29
C SER A 200 15.87 -3.30 4.25
N SER A 201 16.96 -2.54 4.34
CA SER A 201 18.05 -2.52 3.33
C SER A 201 18.70 -3.90 3.08
N ASN A 202 18.63 -4.80 4.06
CA ASN A 202 19.14 -6.16 3.96
C ASN A 202 18.09 -7.16 3.44
N LEU A 203 16.85 -6.73 3.23
CA LEU A 203 15.76 -7.61 2.81
C LEU A 203 15.61 -7.59 1.29
N LYS A 204 15.31 -8.75 0.72
CA LYS A 204 14.89 -8.89 -0.67
C LYS A 204 13.54 -9.57 -0.69
N ILE A 205 12.61 -9.03 -1.47
CA ILE A 205 11.24 -9.55 -1.53
C ILE A 205 11.20 -11.03 -1.95
N ASP A 206 12.08 -11.45 -2.84
CA ASP A 206 12.15 -12.79 -3.42
C ASP A 206 13.05 -13.77 -2.67
N GLU A 207 13.70 -13.34 -1.60
CA GLU A 207 14.55 -14.21 -0.78
C GLU A 207 13.75 -15.32 -0.10
N ASN A 208 14.34 -16.52 -0.02
CA ASN A 208 13.71 -17.69 0.59
C ASN A 208 12.28 -17.96 0.10
N ASP A 209 12.05 -17.90 -1.22
CA ASP A 209 10.72 -18.05 -1.82
C ASP A 209 9.70 -17.06 -1.26
N PHE A 210 10.04 -15.77 -1.28
CA PHE A 210 9.18 -14.69 -0.82
C PHE A 210 8.79 -14.79 0.67
N GLU A 211 9.72 -15.14 1.54
CA GLU A 211 9.47 -15.38 2.96
C GLU A 211 8.77 -14.19 3.65
N ILE A 212 9.22 -12.96 3.38
CA ILE A 212 8.59 -11.75 3.96
C ILE A 212 7.14 -11.60 3.49
N LEU A 213 6.85 -11.80 2.19
CA LEU A 213 5.49 -11.75 1.66
C LEU A 213 4.62 -12.85 2.27
N ARG A 214 5.11 -14.09 2.35
CA ARG A 214 4.37 -15.22 2.97
C ARG A 214 4.06 -14.93 4.44
N THR A 215 5.00 -14.34 5.15
CA THR A 215 4.81 -13.97 6.56
C THR A 215 3.74 -12.89 6.70
N ILE A 216 3.78 -11.84 5.88
CA ILE A 216 2.76 -10.79 5.87
C ILE A 216 1.39 -11.40 5.56
N LEU A 217 1.27 -12.18 4.46
CA LEU A 217 0.02 -12.86 4.06
C LEU A 217 -0.59 -13.72 5.16
N SER A 218 0.25 -14.36 5.99
CA SER A 218 -0.22 -15.21 7.08
C SER A 218 -0.76 -14.45 8.30
N LYS A 219 -0.41 -13.17 8.44
CA LYS A 219 -0.66 -12.38 9.66
C LYS A 219 -1.67 -11.26 9.48
N VAL A 220 -1.71 -10.61 8.32
CA VAL A 220 -2.63 -9.50 8.03
C VAL A 220 -4.00 -10.01 7.59
N LYS A 221 -5.03 -9.18 7.76
CA LYS A 221 -6.42 -9.49 7.40
C LYS A 221 -6.84 -8.82 6.10
N HIS A 222 -6.23 -7.66 5.80
CA HIS A 222 -6.51 -6.91 4.58
C HIS A 222 -5.76 -7.50 3.38
N PRO A 223 -6.29 -7.32 2.15
CA PRO A 223 -5.65 -7.79 0.94
C PRO A 223 -4.22 -7.27 0.77
N VAL A 224 -3.29 -8.15 0.39
CA VAL A 224 -1.89 -7.79 0.16
C VAL A 224 -1.63 -7.60 -1.32
N ILE A 225 -1.08 -6.45 -1.70
CA ILE A 225 -0.58 -6.14 -3.04
C ILE A 225 0.93 -6.35 -3.05
N ALA A 226 1.39 -7.34 -3.82
CA ALA A 226 2.83 -7.59 -3.95
C ALA A 226 3.45 -6.56 -4.91
N GLU A 227 4.43 -5.81 -4.42
CA GLU A 227 5.19 -4.83 -5.19
C GLU A 227 6.64 -4.80 -4.70
N GLY A 228 7.57 -4.41 -5.56
CA GLY A 228 9.00 -4.34 -5.28
C GLY A 228 9.76 -5.52 -5.91
N ASN A 229 10.68 -5.22 -6.84
CA ASN A 229 11.55 -6.21 -7.49
C ASN A 229 10.87 -7.46 -8.10
N ILE A 230 9.58 -7.37 -8.42
CA ILE A 230 8.85 -8.37 -9.22
C ILE A 230 9.20 -8.08 -10.68
N ASN A 231 10.31 -8.63 -11.15
CA ASN A 231 10.93 -8.24 -12.43
C ASN A 231 10.98 -9.37 -13.46
N THR A 232 10.35 -10.52 -13.19
CA THR A 232 10.14 -11.60 -14.16
C THR A 232 8.72 -12.14 -14.09
N PRO A 233 8.21 -12.77 -15.19
CA PRO A 233 6.90 -13.41 -15.20
C PRO A 233 6.76 -14.52 -14.15
N GLU A 234 7.85 -15.25 -13.87
CA GLU A 234 7.86 -16.35 -12.88
C GLU A 234 7.64 -15.80 -11.47
N LYS A 235 8.31 -14.68 -11.12
CA LYS A 235 8.11 -14.01 -9.83
C LYS A 235 6.68 -13.48 -9.70
N LEU A 236 6.12 -12.86 -10.76
CA LEU A 236 4.73 -12.43 -10.78
C LEU A 236 3.77 -13.61 -10.53
N LYS A 237 3.95 -14.71 -11.26
CA LYS A 237 3.14 -15.92 -11.07
C LYS A 237 3.25 -16.41 -9.63
N ARG A 238 4.49 -16.50 -9.10
CA ARG A 238 4.75 -17.02 -7.76
C ARG A 238 4.08 -16.22 -6.66
N VAL A 239 4.14 -14.87 -6.68
CA VAL A 239 3.49 -14.06 -5.64
C VAL A 239 1.97 -14.21 -5.65
N LEU A 240 1.36 -14.41 -6.83
CA LEU A 240 -0.08 -14.68 -6.94
C LEU A 240 -0.44 -16.09 -6.42
N GLU A 241 0.39 -17.10 -6.71
CA GLU A 241 0.22 -18.46 -6.16
C GLU A 241 0.33 -18.49 -4.63
N LEU A 242 1.17 -17.62 -4.05
CA LEU A 242 1.31 -17.47 -2.60
C LEU A 242 0.11 -16.80 -1.94
N GLY A 243 -0.79 -16.18 -2.71
CA GLY A 243 -2.04 -15.60 -2.21
C GLY A 243 -2.06 -14.07 -2.20
N ALA A 244 -1.09 -13.39 -2.85
CA ALA A 244 -1.21 -11.95 -3.05
C ALA A 244 -2.50 -11.62 -3.81
N TYR A 245 -3.18 -10.55 -3.38
CA TYR A 245 -4.44 -10.11 -4.01
C TYR A 245 -4.24 -9.75 -5.47
N CYS A 246 -3.20 -8.98 -5.77
CA CYS A 246 -2.70 -8.66 -7.09
C CYS A 246 -1.22 -8.30 -6.96
N ALA A 247 -0.56 -8.03 -8.09
CA ALA A 247 0.83 -7.62 -8.05
C ALA A 247 1.12 -6.45 -8.99
N VAL A 248 2.06 -5.59 -8.58
CA VAL A 248 2.51 -4.42 -9.34
C VAL A 248 3.88 -4.69 -9.93
N VAL A 249 4.01 -4.50 -11.24
CA VAL A 249 5.28 -4.55 -11.96
C VAL A 249 5.60 -3.17 -12.54
N GLY A 250 6.77 -2.65 -12.24
CA GLY A 250 7.23 -1.33 -12.68
C GLY A 250 8.35 -1.42 -13.71
N SER A 251 9.58 -1.20 -13.27
CA SER A 251 10.77 -0.99 -14.11
C SER A 251 11.02 -2.06 -15.17
N ALA A 252 10.64 -3.31 -14.91
CA ALA A 252 10.76 -4.41 -15.86
C ALA A 252 9.85 -4.28 -17.09
N ILE A 253 8.85 -3.39 -17.05
CA ILE A 253 7.92 -3.13 -18.15
C ILE A 253 8.07 -1.69 -18.68
N THR A 254 8.19 -0.71 -17.78
CA THR A 254 7.98 0.71 -18.10
C THR A 254 9.25 1.55 -18.13
N ARG A 255 10.44 0.94 -17.91
CA ARG A 255 11.74 1.62 -18.01
C ARG A 255 12.63 1.00 -19.08
N PRO A 256 12.42 1.35 -20.36
CA PRO A 256 13.22 0.81 -21.47
C PRO A 256 14.73 0.98 -21.28
N GLN A 257 15.17 2.08 -20.63
CA GLN A 257 16.58 2.33 -20.32
C GLN A 257 17.17 1.24 -19.41
N LEU A 258 16.42 0.75 -18.43
CA LEU A 258 16.89 -0.32 -17.54
C LEU A 258 16.82 -1.69 -18.24
N ILE A 259 15.74 -1.91 -19.01
CA ILE A 259 15.58 -3.14 -19.79
C ILE A 259 16.72 -3.26 -20.83
N THR A 260 16.97 -2.18 -21.59
CA THR A 260 18.07 -2.13 -22.57
C THR A 260 19.41 -2.37 -21.90
N LYS A 261 19.64 -1.79 -20.71
CA LYS A 261 20.87 -2.01 -19.96
C LYS A 261 21.11 -3.50 -19.64
N THR A 262 20.06 -4.23 -19.26
CA THR A 262 20.17 -5.67 -18.97
C THR A 262 20.68 -6.46 -20.17
N PHE A 263 20.18 -6.15 -21.38
CA PHE A 263 20.69 -6.76 -22.61
C PHE A 263 22.12 -6.33 -22.96
N ALA A 264 22.41 -5.03 -22.83
CA ALA A 264 23.75 -4.51 -23.14
C ALA A 264 24.81 -5.06 -22.20
N ASP A 265 24.50 -5.28 -20.92
CA ASP A 265 25.44 -5.83 -19.96
C ASP A 265 25.73 -7.32 -20.21
N ALA A 266 24.79 -8.06 -20.83
CA ALA A 266 24.97 -9.47 -21.15
C ALA A 266 25.97 -9.74 -22.27
N ILE A 267 26.39 -8.72 -23.03
CA ILE A 267 27.36 -8.84 -24.15
C ILE A 267 28.69 -8.13 -23.88
N LYS A 268 28.93 -7.64 -22.68
CA LYS A 268 30.22 -7.11 -22.20
C LYS A 268 31.08 -8.22 -21.63
#